data_f979e8ddcfd521d694726ed4e6353ebf
#
_entry.id   f979e8ddcfd521d694726ed4e6353ebf
#
_cell.length_a   1.000
_cell.length_b   1.000
_cell.length_c   1.000
_cell.angle_alpha   90.00
_cell.angle_beta   90.00
_cell.angle_gamma   90.00
#
_symmetry.space_group_name_H-M   'P 1'
#
loop_
_entity.id
_entity.type
_entity.pdbx_description
1 polymer ?
#
loop_
_entity_poly.entity_id
_entity_poly.type
_entity_poly.pdbx_seq_one_letter_code
_entity_poly.pdbx_strand_id
1 'polypeptide(L)'
;MRRRQLMLGATGVLAAALAGCSTPAVTDYASERPLLDLREYFNGRLDAHGLFTDRSGKVVKRFTVVMDCRWDGPNGVLDEAFTYSDGTTQRRIWRLTDLGDGRFDGRADDVVGEARGQQSGNAFSWRYVLSLPVDGKTVEVDMDDWMYRMDHRVMLNRAAMSKWGVHLGDATLSFFKRGA
;
A
#
# COMPACT_ATOMS: atom_id res chain seq x y z
N MET A 1 1.59 27.87 -73.60
CA MET A 1 1.99 28.35 -72.26
C MET A 1 1.28 27.48 -71.21
N ARG A 2 1.98 26.50 -70.65
CA ARG A 2 1.43 25.56 -69.65
C ARG A 2 1.98 25.96 -68.27
N ARG A 3 1.12 26.45 -67.35
CA ARG A 3 1.44 26.69 -65.93
C ARG A 3 1.45 25.37 -65.19
N ARG A 4 2.61 24.95 -64.67
CA ARG A 4 2.76 23.86 -63.71
C ARG A 4 2.51 24.46 -62.34
N GLN A 5 1.45 24.02 -61.65
CA GLN A 5 1.26 24.29 -60.21
C GLN A 5 2.00 23.21 -59.42
N LEU A 6 2.95 23.62 -58.61
CA LEU A 6 3.58 22.81 -57.59
C LEU A 6 2.65 22.72 -56.37
N MET A 7 2.15 21.54 -56.06
CA MET A 7 1.53 21.27 -54.78
C MET A 7 2.61 20.92 -53.76
N LEU A 8 2.86 21.81 -52.77
CA LEU A 8 3.61 21.48 -51.57
C LEU A 8 2.68 20.68 -50.64
N GLY A 9 2.97 19.41 -50.46
CA GLY A 9 2.34 18.59 -49.44
C GLY A 9 2.98 18.90 -48.11
N ALA A 10 2.20 19.48 -47.19
CA ALA A 10 2.58 19.66 -45.78
C ALA A 10 2.34 18.34 -45.04
N THR A 11 3.42 17.60 -44.77
CA THR A 11 3.37 16.40 -43.94
C THR A 11 3.40 16.86 -42.46
N GLY A 12 2.23 16.99 -41.84
CA GLY A 12 2.11 17.24 -40.40
C GLY A 12 2.50 15.99 -39.61
N VAL A 13 3.65 16.04 -38.94
CA VAL A 13 4.04 15.02 -37.98
C VAL A 13 3.23 15.25 -36.71
N LEU A 14 2.21 14.39 -36.50
CA LEU A 14 1.45 14.34 -35.26
C LEU A 14 2.29 13.62 -34.21
N ALA A 15 3.06 14.36 -33.41
CA ALA A 15 3.76 13.84 -32.24
C ALA A 15 2.70 13.54 -31.16
N ALA A 16 2.25 12.30 -31.09
CA ALA A 16 1.45 11.82 -29.98
C ALA A 16 2.33 11.79 -28.73
N ALA A 17 2.14 12.76 -27.85
CA ALA A 17 2.70 12.76 -26.50
C ALA A 17 2.08 11.58 -25.74
N LEU A 18 2.81 10.47 -25.62
CA LEU A 18 2.52 9.39 -24.67
C LEU A 18 2.77 9.93 -23.27
N ALA A 19 1.76 10.59 -22.70
CA ALA A 19 1.74 10.86 -21.28
C ALA A 19 1.59 9.50 -20.57
N GLY A 20 2.71 8.83 -20.33
CA GLY A 20 2.75 7.62 -19.54
C GLY A 20 2.33 7.99 -18.11
N CYS A 21 1.24 7.40 -17.59
CA CYS A 21 0.92 7.45 -16.18
C CYS A 21 2.05 6.78 -15.41
N SER A 22 3.00 7.56 -14.88
CA SER A 22 4.04 7.03 -14.00
C SER A 22 3.38 6.60 -12.69
N THR A 23 3.66 5.38 -12.25
CA THR A 23 3.29 4.95 -10.90
C THR A 23 4.02 5.85 -9.88
N PRO A 24 3.34 6.38 -8.85
CA PRO A 24 3.99 7.22 -7.85
C PRO A 24 5.17 6.49 -7.18
N ALA A 25 6.26 7.22 -6.95
CA ALA A 25 7.37 6.75 -6.13
C ALA A 25 7.22 7.32 -4.71
N VAL A 26 7.65 6.57 -3.69
CA VAL A 26 7.56 7.07 -2.30
C VAL A 26 8.38 8.36 -2.11
N THR A 27 9.43 8.54 -2.88
CA THR A 27 10.27 9.75 -2.89
C THR A 27 9.56 11.01 -3.37
N ASP A 28 8.44 10.88 -4.08
CA ASP A 28 7.61 12.03 -4.50
C ASP A 28 7.02 12.78 -3.29
N TYR A 29 6.93 12.08 -2.15
CA TYR A 29 6.41 12.62 -0.88
C TYR A 29 7.49 13.20 0.05
N ALA A 30 8.75 13.31 -0.36
CA ALA A 30 9.87 13.70 0.50
C ALA A 30 9.68 15.05 1.21
N SER A 31 8.96 15.99 0.60
CA SER A 31 8.64 17.30 1.19
C SER A 31 7.39 17.32 2.06
N GLU A 32 6.56 16.26 2.01
CA GLU A 32 5.27 16.21 2.70
C GLU A 32 5.41 16.07 4.22
N ARG A 33 4.43 16.63 4.93
CA ARG A 33 4.40 16.66 6.40
C ARG A 33 3.04 16.19 6.94
N PRO A 34 2.97 15.68 8.18
CA PRO A 34 4.09 15.47 9.13
C PRO A 34 5.00 14.34 8.68
N LEU A 35 6.29 14.40 9.01
CA LEU A 35 7.23 13.31 8.70
C LEU A 35 6.75 12.01 9.34
N LEU A 36 6.76 10.93 8.58
CA LEU A 36 6.52 9.59 9.08
C LEU A 36 7.84 9.02 9.63
N ASP A 37 7.83 8.62 10.89
CA ASP A 37 8.72 7.63 11.45
C ASP A 37 7.89 6.38 11.72
N LEU A 38 8.12 5.31 10.97
CA LEU A 38 7.34 4.07 11.05
C LEU A 38 7.47 3.42 12.43
N ARG A 39 8.66 3.49 13.04
CA ARG A 39 8.95 2.93 14.35
C ARG A 39 8.25 3.71 15.48
N GLU A 40 8.25 5.04 15.37
CA GLU A 40 7.52 5.89 16.31
C GLU A 40 6.01 5.67 16.20
N TYR A 41 5.49 5.63 14.97
CA TYR A 41 4.06 5.50 14.76
C TYR A 41 3.54 4.14 15.20
N PHE A 42 4.14 3.05 14.74
CA PHE A 42 3.77 1.69 15.15
C PHE A 42 4.53 1.25 16.40
N ASN A 43 4.38 2.02 17.48
CA ASN A 43 4.88 1.66 18.80
C ASN A 43 3.80 1.93 19.86
N GLY A 44 3.45 0.92 20.65
CA GLY A 44 2.33 0.92 21.58
C GLY A 44 1.05 0.36 20.94
N ARG A 45 -0.13 0.78 21.44
CA ARG A 45 -1.42 0.25 20.99
C ARG A 45 -2.08 1.14 19.95
N LEU A 46 -2.61 0.51 18.91
CA LEU A 46 -3.38 1.16 17.86
C LEU A 46 -4.70 0.43 17.63
N ASP A 47 -5.68 1.16 17.12
CA ASP A 47 -6.87 0.60 16.50
C ASP A 47 -6.82 0.87 15.01
N ALA A 48 -7.36 -0.06 14.21
CA ALA A 48 -7.60 0.22 12.81
C ALA A 48 -9.02 -0.19 12.42
N HIS A 49 -9.57 0.54 11.47
CA HIS A 49 -10.85 0.24 10.84
C HIS A 49 -10.65 0.17 9.34
N GLY A 50 -11.14 -0.89 8.73
CA GLY A 50 -10.93 -1.09 7.32
C GLY A 50 -12.06 -1.80 6.60
N LEU A 51 -11.94 -1.79 5.29
CA LEU A 51 -12.84 -2.48 4.38
C LEU A 51 -12.07 -3.05 3.19
N PHE A 52 -12.60 -4.12 2.64
CA PHE A 52 -12.19 -4.65 1.35
C PHE A 52 -13.23 -4.30 0.30
N THR A 53 -12.77 -3.87 -0.86
CA THR A 53 -13.59 -3.71 -2.06
C THR A 53 -13.17 -4.71 -3.13
N ASP A 54 -14.12 -5.14 -3.95
CA ASP A 54 -13.82 -5.85 -5.18
C ASP A 54 -13.36 -4.86 -6.28
N ARG A 55 -13.03 -5.38 -7.46
CA ARG A 55 -12.58 -4.57 -8.60
C ARG A 55 -13.60 -3.56 -9.11
N SER A 56 -14.88 -3.69 -8.74
CA SER A 56 -15.95 -2.74 -9.10
C SER A 56 -16.08 -1.60 -8.08
N GLY A 57 -15.33 -1.67 -6.96
CA GLY A 57 -15.43 -0.74 -5.83
C GLY A 57 -16.53 -1.11 -4.83
N LYS A 58 -17.23 -2.25 -5.00
CA LYS A 58 -18.24 -2.71 -4.04
C LYS A 58 -17.55 -3.21 -2.78
N VAL A 59 -17.99 -2.74 -1.61
CA VAL A 59 -17.52 -3.24 -0.32
C VAL A 59 -17.98 -4.69 -0.13
N VAL A 60 -17.02 -5.60 0.00
CA VAL A 60 -17.28 -7.04 0.18
C VAL A 60 -17.09 -7.48 1.63
N LYS A 61 -16.25 -6.79 2.41
CA LYS A 61 -16.02 -7.11 3.82
C LYS A 61 -15.54 -5.87 4.58
N ARG A 62 -15.94 -5.73 5.84
CA ARG A 62 -15.42 -4.72 6.77
C ARG A 62 -14.70 -5.41 7.91
N PHE A 63 -13.77 -4.71 8.55
CA PHE A 63 -13.04 -5.27 9.69
C PHE A 63 -12.54 -4.17 10.63
N THR A 64 -12.26 -4.58 11.85
CA THR A 64 -11.52 -3.80 12.84
C THR A 64 -10.27 -4.56 13.23
N VAL A 65 -9.23 -3.85 13.63
CA VAL A 65 -7.98 -4.44 14.12
C VAL A 65 -7.59 -3.77 15.42
N VAL A 66 -7.25 -4.58 16.41
CA VAL A 66 -6.53 -4.12 17.60
C VAL A 66 -5.08 -4.53 17.42
N MET A 67 -4.18 -3.57 17.52
CA MET A 67 -2.75 -3.81 17.32
C MET A 67 -1.98 -3.57 18.61
N ASP A 68 -1.02 -4.45 18.88
CA ASP A 68 0.00 -4.28 19.91
C ASP A 68 1.37 -4.28 19.24
N CYS A 69 2.01 -3.13 19.23
CA CYS A 69 3.22 -2.88 18.44
C CYS A 69 4.38 -2.57 19.36
N ARG A 70 5.55 -3.16 19.10
CA ARG A 70 6.76 -2.93 19.88
C ARG A 70 8.02 -3.00 19.02
N TRP A 71 9.04 -2.28 19.43
CA TRP A 71 10.34 -2.27 18.78
C TRP A 71 11.44 -2.55 19.80
N ASP A 72 12.44 -3.34 19.36
CA ASP A 72 13.70 -3.56 20.06
C ASP A 72 14.83 -3.28 19.07
N GLY A 73 15.50 -2.16 19.27
CA GLY A 73 16.47 -1.67 18.29
C GLY A 73 15.85 -1.55 16.89
N PRO A 74 16.42 -2.21 15.87
CA PRO A 74 15.89 -2.17 14.51
C PRO A 74 14.71 -3.15 14.30
N ASN A 75 14.39 -4.02 15.28
CA ASN A 75 13.42 -5.09 15.09
C ASN A 75 12.05 -4.71 15.64
N GLY A 76 11.03 -4.75 14.82
CA GLY A 76 9.64 -4.46 15.15
C GLY A 76 8.75 -5.69 15.14
N VAL A 77 7.76 -5.72 16.02
CA VAL A 77 6.66 -6.68 16.01
C VAL A 77 5.35 -5.92 16.04
N LEU A 78 4.49 -6.16 15.03
CA LEU A 78 3.12 -5.65 14.99
C LEU A 78 2.18 -6.85 15.11
N ASP A 79 1.53 -6.96 16.24
CA ASP A 79 0.59 -8.04 16.55
C ASP A 79 -0.83 -7.55 16.31
N GLU A 80 -1.48 -8.07 15.29
CA GLU A 80 -2.74 -7.60 14.73
C GLU A 80 -3.86 -8.60 15.01
N ALA A 81 -4.85 -8.23 15.79
CA ALA A 81 -6.07 -9.01 16.04
C ALA A 81 -7.23 -8.44 15.21
N PHE A 82 -7.58 -9.13 14.14
CA PHE A 82 -8.69 -8.79 13.25
C PHE A 82 -10.03 -9.33 13.75
N THR A 83 -11.07 -8.53 13.59
CA THR A 83 -12.47 -8.94 13.70
C THR A 83 -13.23 -8.50 12.46
N TYR A 84 -13.78 -9.45 11.72
CA TYR A 84 -14.48 -9.19 10.46
C TYR A 84 -16.00 -9.02 10.67
N SER A 85 -16.65 -8.38 9.71
CA SER A 85 -18.11 -8.10 9.76
C SER A 85 -19.01 -9.36 9.69
N ASP A 86 -18.46 -10.51 9.33
CA ASP A 86 -19.12 -11.82 9.37
C ASP A 86 -18.89 -12.56 10.69
N GLY A 87 -18.24 -11.92 11.67
CA GLY A 87 -17.95 -12.50 12.99
C GLY A 87 -16.68 -13.35 13.03
N THR A 88 -16.03 -13.61 11.90
CA THR A 88 -14.77 -14.35 11.88
C THR A 88 -13.62 -13.49 12.42
N THR A 89 -12.59 -14.14 12.92
CA THR A 89 -11.40 -13.49 13.47
C THR A 89 -10.12 -14.03 12.82
N GLN A 90 -9.08 -13.22 12.81
CA GLN A 90 -7.74 -13.61 12.34
C GLN A 90 -6.70 -12.92 13.22
N ARG A 91 -5.53 -13.52 13.38
CA ARG A 91 -4.36 -12.88 13.94
C ARG A 91 -3.24 -12.90 12.91
N ARG A 92 -2.59 -11.74 12.71
CA ARG A 92 -1.38 -11.62 11.91
C ARG A 92 -0.29 -11.00 12.77
N ILE A 93 0.91 -11.52 12.66
CA ILE A 93 2.09 -10.97 13.36
C ILE A 93 3.12 -10.60 12.31
N TRP A 94 3.29 -9.31 12.09
CA TRP A 94 4.40 -8.82 11.30
C TRP A 94 5.66 -8.76 12.15
N ARG A 95 6.76 -9.21 11.58
CA ARG A 95 8.12 -9.02 12.08
C ARG A 95 8.84 -8.13 11.07
N LEU A 96 9.21 -6.94 11.53
CA LEU A 96 9.83 -5.90 10.71
C LEU A 96 11.30 -5.77 11.07
N THR A 97 12.11 -5.35 10.10
CA THR A 97 13.48 -4.93 10.32
C THR A 97 13.69 -3.58 9.66
N ASP A 98 14.08 -2.59 10.45
CA ASP A 98 14.57 -1.29 9.96
C ASP A 98 16.00 -1.47 9.43
N LEU A 99 16.17 -1.28 8.12
CA LEU A 99 17.45 -1.44 7.42
C LEU A 99 18.25 -0.12 7.37
N GLY A 100 17.71 0.96 7.95
CA GLY A 100 18.25 2.31 7.81
C GLY A 100 17.82 2.99 6.50
N ASP A 101 18.07 4.28 6.43
CA ASP A 101 17.72 5.12 5.27
C ASP A 101 16.24 5.04 4.86
N GLY A 102 15.36 4.83 5.86
CA GLY A 102 13.92 4.71 5.66
C GLY A 102 13.46 3.43 4.96
N ARG A 103 14.31 2.41 4.88
CA ARG A 103 14.00 1.11 4.27
C ARG A 103 13.66 0.08 5.33
N PHE A 104 12.68 -0.77 5.01
CA PHE A 104 12.17 -1.80 5.91
C PHE A 104 11.95 -3.10 5.16
N ASP A 105 12.28 -4.21 5.79
CA ASP A 105 11.82 -5.53 5.42
C ASP A 105 10.78 -6.02 6.44
N GLY A 106 9.84 -6.86 5.97
CA GLY A 106 8.79 -7.42 6.82
C GLY A 106 8.46 -8.87 6.46
N ARG A 107 8.07 -9.64 7.47
CA ARG A 107 7.59 -11.01 7.31
C ARG A 107 6.36 -11.27 8.17
N ALA A 108 5.41 -12.05 7.64
CA ALA A 108 4.27 -12.59 8.38
C ALA A 108 3.98 -14.01 7.87
N ASP A 109 3.21 -14.79 8.65
CA ASP A 109 2.98 -16.21 8.32
C ASP A 109 2.16 -16.41 7.04
N ASP A 110 1.35 -15.41 6.66
CA ASP A 110 0.55 -15.37 5.43
C ASP A 110 1.21 -14.56 4.30
N VAL A 111 2.50 -14.19 4.44
CA VAL A 111 3.29 -13.49 3.43
C VAL A 111 4.33 -14.43 2.83
N VAL A 112 4.36 -14.52 1.51
CA VAL A 112 5.32 -15.32 0.76
C VAL A 112 6.63 -14.55 0.65
N GLY A 113 7.70 -15.08 1.25
CA GLY A 113 9.01 -14.42 1.26
C GLY A 113 9.07 -13.21 2.19
N GLU A 114 9.43 -12.05 1.65
CA GLU A 114 9.59 -10.79 2.38
C GLU A 114 8.79 -9.67 1.73
N ALA A 115 8.15 -8.86 2.57
CA ALA A 115 7.70 -7.53 2.19
C ALA A 115 8.88 -6.55 2.21
N ARG A 116 8.96 -5.68 1.22
CA ARG A 116 9.99 -4.62 1.15
C ARG A 116 9.35 -3.27 1.02
N GLY A 117 9.75 -2.34 1.88
CA GLY A 117 9.16 -1.03 1.95
C GLY A 117 10.16 0.09 2.17
N GLN A 118 9.68 1.30 1.91
CA GLN A 118 10.42 2.52 2.12
C GLN A 118 9.49 3.64 2.58
N GLN A 119 9.96 4.46 3.52
CA GLN A 119 9.31 5.70 3.92
C GLN A 119 10.00 6.91 3.30
N SER A 120 9.22 7.96 3.00
CA SER A 120 9.72 9.26 2.58
C SER A 120 8.68 10.33 2.87
N GLY A 121 9.08 11.44 3.50
CA GLY A 121 8.15 12.48 3.94
C GLY A 121 7.09 11.92 4.88
N ASN A 122 5.82 12.05 4.53
CA ASN A 122 4.68 11.52 5.30
C ASN A 122 4.21 10.13 4.85
N ALA A 123 4.86 9.53 3.84
CA ALA A 123 4.42 8.29 3.20
C ALA A 123 5.33 7.10 3.49
N PHE A 124 4.74 5.92 3.51
CA PHE A 124 5.40 4.63 3.44
C PHE A 124 4.75 3.78 2.37
N SER A 125 5.56 3.13 1.55
CA SER A 125 5.09 2.19 0.54
C SER A 125 5.84 0.88 0.66
N TRP A 126 5.14 -0.24 0.61
CA TRP A 126 5.74 -1.55 0.53
C TRP A 126 4.99 -2.49 -0.39
N ARG A 127 5.67 -3.55 -0.82
CA ARG A 127 5.12 -4.59 -1.68
C ARG A 127 5.41 -5.96 -1.12
N TYR A 128 4.42 -6.83 -1.23
CA TYR A 128 4.51 -8.21 -0.77
C TYR A 128 3.51 -9.11 -1.50
N VAL A 129 3.71 -10.42 -1.40
CA VAL A 129 2.76 -11.42 -1.89
C VAL A 129 2.04 -12.00 -0.68
N LEU A 130 0.72 -11.87 -0.68
CA LEU A 130 -0.15 -12.37 0.38
C LEU A 130 -0.76 -13.72 -0.04
N SER A 131 -0.70 -14.70 0.85
CA SER A 131 -1.26 -16.03 0.68
C SER A 131 -2.64 -16.08 1.34
N LEU A 132 -3.71 -16.11 0.54
CA LEU A 132 -5.10 -16.04 1.02
C LEU A 132 -5.81 -17.39 0.85
N PRO A 133 -6.56 -17.86 1.87
CA PRO A 133 -7.49 -18.95 1.71
C PRO A 133 -8.75 -18.48 0.98
N VAL A 134 -9.02 -19.02 -0.21
CA VAL A 134 -10.20 -18.74 -1.02
C VAL A 134 -10.82 -20.06 -1.46
N ASP A 135 -12.05 -20.34 -1.06
CA ASP A 135 -12.81 -21.55 -1.41
C ASP A 135 -12.02 -22.86 -1.22
N GLY A 136 -11.30 -22.96 -0.07
CA GLY A 136 -10.50 -24.16 0.28
C GLY A 136 -9.20 -24.29 -0.49
N LYS A 137 -8.81 -23.31 -1.29
CA LYS A 137 -7.53 -23.21 -1.98
C LYS A 137 -6.74 -22.03 -1.47
N THR A 138 -5.42 -22.12 -1.57
CA THR A 138 -4.54 -20.97 -1.31
C THR A 138 -4.32 -20.21 -2.60
N VAL A 139 -4.57 -18.90 -2.55
CA VAL A 139 -4.37 -17.98 -3.67
C VAL A 139 -3.35 -16.93 -3.26
N GLU A 140 -2.28 -16.82 -4.03
CA GLU A 140 -1.31 -15.74 -3.86
C GLU A 140 -1.76 -14.51 -4.62
N VAL A 141 -1.69 -13.35 -3.97
CA VAL A 141 -2.02 -12.04 -4.53
C VAL A 141 -0.89 -11.05 -4.27
N ASP A 142 -0.59 -10.23 -5.27
CA ASP A 142 0.37 -9.15 -5.16
C ASP A 142 -0.29 -7.96 -4.44
N MET A 143 0.39 -7.41 -3.44
CA MET A 143 -0.02 -6.25 -2.67
C MET A 143 0.88 -5.06 -2.99
N ASP A 144 0.29 -3.94 -3.38
CA ASP A 144 0.93 -2.62 -3.48
C ASP A 144 0.28 -1.73 -2.43
N ASP A 145 0.98 -1.56 -1.30
CA ASP A 145 0.42 -1.05 -0.05
C ASP A 145 1.06 0.27 0.33
N TRP A 146 0.23 1.29 0.51
CA TRP A 146 0.64 2.66 0.78
C TRP A 146 0.00 3.18 2.06
N MET A 147 0.80 3.83 2.89
CA MET A 147 0.38 4.48 4.12
C MET A 147 0.77 5.94 4.10
N TYR A 148 -0.10 6.80 4.65
CA TYR A 148 0.10 8.24 4.71
C TYR A 148 -0.20 8.75 6.11
N ARG A 149 0.82 9.30 6.78
CA ARG A 149 0.65 9.94 8.09
C ARG A 149 -0.12 11.25 7.91
N MET A 150 -1.28 11.35 8.53
CA MET A 150 -2.14 12.53 8.48
C MET A 150 -1.82 13.50 9.61
N ASP A 151 -1.60 12.97 10.83
CA ASP A 151 -1.22 13.72 12.02
C ASP A 151 -0.47 12.80 13.01
N HIS A 152 -0.40 13.19 14.30
CA HIS A 152 0.25 12.37 15.34
C HIS A 152 -0.52 11.10 15.70
N ARG A 153 -1.82 11.03 15.38
CA ARG A 153 -2.71 9.91 15.74
C ARG A 153 -3.17 9.09 14.54
N VAL A 154 -3.40 9.73 13.40
CA VAL A 154 -4.09 9.14 12.26
C VAL A 154 -3.13 8.84 11.13
N MET A 155 -3.21 7.62 10.61
CA MET A 155 -2.59 7.22 9.35
C MET A 155 -3.62 6.55 8.45
N LEU A 156 -3.67 6.94 7.19
CA LEU A 156 -4.50 6.31 6.18
C LEU A 156 -3.67 5.27 5.41
N ASN A 157 -4.33 4.20 5.02
CA ASN A 157 -3.72 3.13 4.25
C ASN A 157 -4.63 2.72 3.10
N ARG A 158 -4.00 2.46 1.97
CA ARG A 158 -4.62 1.84 0.80
C ARG A 158 -3.69 0.78 0.23
N ALA A 159 -4.16 -0.45 0.13
CA ALA A 159 -3.44 -1.56 -0.47
C ALA A 159 -4.21 -2.08 -1.68
N ALA A 160 -3.63 -1.96 -2.87
CA ALA A 160 -4.17 -2.54 -4.09
C ALA A 160 -3.79 -4.02 -4.17
N MET A 161 -4.78 -4.87 -4.45
CA MET A 161 -4.61 -6.31 -4.64
C MET A 161 -4.64 -6.63 -6.13
N SER A 162 -3.63 -7.37 -6.61
CA SER A 162 -3.59 -7.83 -7.99
C SER A 162 -3.09 -9.26 -8.10
N LYS A 163 -3.37 -9.89 -9.24
CA LYS A 163 -2.82 -11.19 -9.60
C LYS A 163 -2.54 -11.23 -11.08
N TRP A 164 -1.30 -11.60 -11.45
CA TRP A 164 -0.85 -11.59 -12.85
C TRP A 164 -1.08 -10.25 -13.56
N GLY A 165 -0.92 -9.14 -12.82
CA GLY A 165 -1.15 -7.79 -13.34
C GLY A 165 -2.63 -7.37 -13.45
N VAL A 166 -3.58 -8.23 -13.08
CA VAL A 166 -5.01 -7.91 -13.07
C VAL A 166 -5.41 -7.42 -11.67
N HIS A 167 -5.96 -6.21 -11.57
CA HIS A 167 -6.51 -5.66 -10.33
C HIS A 167 -7.73 -6.47 -9.86
N LEU A 168 -7.71 -6.87 -8.58
CA LEU A 168 -8.75 -7.69 -7.95
C LEU A 168 -9.64 -6.88 -7.00
N GLY A 169 -9.09 -5.85 -6.38
CA GLY A 169 -9.76 -5.02 -5.39
C GLY A 169 -8.77 -4.28 -4.52
N ASP A 170 -9.27 -3.60 -3.50
CA ASP A 170 -8.46 -2.81 -2.59
C ASP A 170 -8.81 -3.12 -1.13
N ALA A 171 -7.82 -2.99 -0.25
CA ALA A 171 -8.01 -2.81 1.18
C ALA A 171 -7.79 -1.33 1.52
N THR A 172 -8.72 -0.73 2.27
CA THR A 172 -8.55 0.64 2.77
C THR A 172 -8.71 0.61 4.28
N LEU A 173 -7.76 1.23 4.99
CA LEU A 173 -7.73 1.27 6.44
C LEU A 173 -7.47 2.69 6.95
N SER A 174 -7.94 2.96 8.17
CA SER A 174 -7.51 4.09 8.97
C SER A 174 -6.94 3.54 10.28
N PHE A 175 -5.71 3.90 10.61
CA PHE A 175 -5.08 3.58 11.88
C PHE A 175 -5.22 4.76 12.85
N PHE A 176 -5.43 4.43 14.13
CA PHE A 176 -5.58 5.39 15.21
C PHE A 176 -4.67 5.00 16.37
N LYS A 177 -3.67 5.81 16.66
CA LYS A 177 -2.76 5.59 17.80
C LYS A 177 -3.49 5.91 19.10
N ARG A 178 -3.46 4.97 20.05
CA ARG A 178 -4.06 5.18 21.40
C ARG A 178 -3.09 5.96 22.30
N GLY A 179 -3.64 6.87 23.10
CA GLY A 179 -2.86 7.57 24.13
C GLY A 179 -1.84 8.58 23.58
N ALA A 180 -2.04 9.04 22.35
CA ALA A 180 -1.23 10.11 21.75
C ALA A 180 -1.90 11.47 21.94
#